data_061afbdff46d2bb916e80fceeec84d89
#
_entry.id   061afbdff46d2bb916e80fceeec84d89
#
_cell.length_a   1.000
_cell.length_b   1.000
_cell.length_c   1.000
_cell.angle_alpha   90.00
_cell.angle_beta   90.00
_cell.angle_gamma   90.00
#
_symmetry.space_group_name_H-M   'P 1'
#
loop_
_entity.id
_entity.type
_entity.pdbx_description
1 polymer ?
#
loop_
_entity_poly.entity_id
_entity_poly.type
_entity_poly.pdbx_seq_one_letter_code
_entity_poly.pdbx_strand_id
1 'polypeptide(L)'
;MSLLLALLRKKLVEHDAGGGDPRLILSREQMVEMLRVFLPPTANEARLVDRIQTDINKVVELGFLRRLRGQEDQYEVRRIIKTFIDAQWLAEFDQRLTEYRNHAGEADDGA
;
A
#
# COMPACT_ATOMS: atom_id res chain seq x y z
N MET A 1 -1.04 -3.07 7.68
CA MET A 1 -1.26 -4.02 6.58
C MET A 1 -2.48 -3.68 5.74
N SER A 2 -3.61 -3.37 6.35
CA SER A 2 -4.83 -3.01 5.59
C SER A 2 -4.63 -1.81 4.66
N LEU A 3 -3.90 -0.81 5.11
CA LEU A 3 -3.58 0.36 4.29
C LEU A 3 -2.81 -0.04 3.02
N LEU A 4 -1.80 -0.89 3.18
CA LEU A 4 -1.01 -1.37 2.05
C LEU A 4 -1.87 -2.15 1.06
N LEU A 5 -2.73 -3.03 1.54
CA LEU A 5 -3.64 -3.81 0.69
C LEU A 5 -4.56 -2.91 -0.13
N ALA A 6 -5.15 -1.91 0.51
CA ALA A 6 -6.05 -0.98 -0.17
C ALA A 6 -5.33 -0.18 -1.25
N LEU A 7 -4.14 0.31 -0.96
CA LEU A 7 -3.35 1.08 -1.91
C LEU A 7 -2.88 0.23 -3.08
N LEU A 8 -2.49 -1.00 -2.83
CA LEU A 8 -2.09 -1.93 -3.89
C LEU A 8 -3.24 -2.22 -4.83
N ARG A 9 -4.42 -2.49 -4.29
CA ARG A 9 -5.60 -2.73 -5.10
C ARG A 9 -5.97 -1.51 -5.94
N LYS A 10 -5.95 -0.33 -5.33
CA LYS A 10 -6.24 0.92 -6.01
C LYS A 10 -5.24 1.16 -7.15
N LYS A 11 -3.96 0.93 -6.88
CA LYS A 11 -2.90 1.10 -7.87
C LYS A 11 -3.08 0.14 -9.04
N LEU A 12 -3.49 -1.10 -8.77
CA LEU A 12 -3.73 -2.09 -9.82
C LEU A 12 -4.91 -1.69 -10.70
N VAL A 13 -5.99 -1.17 -10.11
CA VAL A 13 -7.14 -0.67 -10.87
C VAL A 13 -6.74 0.50 -11.77
N GLU A 14 -5.96 1.42 -11.26
CA GLU A 14 -5.45 2.55 -12.04
C GLU A 14 -4.55 2.08 -13.18
N HIS A 15 -3.71 1.10 -12.90
CA HIS A 15 -2.81 0.52 -13.91
C HIS A 15 -3.60 -0.14 -15.03
N ASP A 16 -4.64 -0.90 -14.69
CA ASP A 16 -5.50 -1.55 -15.68
C ASP A 16 -6.24 -0.54 -16.53
N ALA A 17 -6.69 0.56 -15.93
CA ALA A 17 -7.37 1.63 -16.65
C ALA A 17 -6.47 2.32 -17.67
N GLY A 18 -5.16 2.31 -17.43
CA GLY A 18 -4.17 2.88 -18.34
C GLY A 18 -3.92 2.06 -19.59
N GLY A 19 -4.39 0.81 -19.65
CA GLY A 19 -4.30 -0.03 -20.84
C GLY A 19 -2.92 -0.54 -21.19
N GLY A 20 -2.01 -0.56 -20.23
CA GLY A 20 -0.66 -1.06 -20.45
C GLY A 20 -0.49 -2.55 -20.17
N ASP A 21 0.73 -2.94 -19.83
CA ASP A 21 1.08 -4.31 -19.44
C ASP A 21 0.14 -4.78 -18.32
N PRO A 22 -0.42 -6.01 -18.39
CA PRO A 22 -1.26 -6.54 -17.33
C PRO A 22 -0.53 -6.75 -16.00
N ARG A 23 0.80 -6.70 -16.00
CA ARG A 23 1.61 -6.90 -14.80
C ARG A 23 1.96 -5.56 -14.17
N LEU A 24 1.56 -5.38 -12.92
CA LEU A 24 1.96 -4.22 -12.14
C LEU A 24 3.11 -4.62 -11.22
N ILE A 25 4.27 -4.00 -11.44
CA ILE A 25 5.47 -4.26 -10.64
C ILE A 25 5.80 -2.99 -9.87
N LEU A 26 5.94 -3.12 -8.57
CA LEU A 26 6.28 -2.02 -7.68
C LEU A 26 7.52 -2.37 -6.87
N SER A 27 8.39 -1.39 -6.69
CA SER A 27 9.52 -1.54 -5.77
C SER A 27 9.10 -1.26 -4.34
N ARG A 28 9.91 -1.71 -3.39
CA ARG A 28 9.72 -1.38 -1.98
C ARG A 28 9.66 0.14 -1.78
N GLU A 29 10.55 0.87 -2.44
CA GLU A 29 10.59 2.32 -2.35
C GLU A 29 9.32 2.98 -2.84
N GLN A 30 8.75 2.48 -3.94
CA GLN A 30 7.48 2.98 -4.45
C GLN A 30 6.35 2.76 -3.44
N MET A 31 6.34 1.60 -2.78
CA MET A 31 5.34 1.31 -1.76
C MET A 31 5.52 2.20 -0.52
N VAL A 32 6.76 2.47 -0.13
CA VAL A 32 7.05 3.41 0.96
C VAL A 32 6.51 4.80 0.62
N GLU A 33 6.75 5.27 -0.59
CA GLU A 33 6.26 6.59 -1.02
C GLU A 33 4.73 6.65 -1.03
N MET A 34 4.08 5.59 -1.47
CA MET A 34 2.61 5.53 -1.46
C MET A 34 2.05 5.67 -0.04
N LEU A 35 2.68 5.02 0.92
CA LEU A 35 2.23 5.04 2.31
C LEU A 35 2.61 6.32 3.03
N ARG A 36 3.69 6.95 2.65
CA ARG A 36 4.19 8.18 3.29
C ARG A 36 3.16 9.30 3.26
N VAL A 37 2.35 9.37 2.23
CA VAL A 37 1.29 10.38 2.07
C VAL A 37 0.29 10.31 3.22
N PHE A 38 0.10 9.14 3.81
CA PHE A 38 -0.88 8.90 4.88
C PHE A 38 -0.26 8.91 6.28
N LEU A 39 1.03 9.22 6.38
CA LEU A 39 1.75 9.20 7.66
C LEU A 39 2.21 10.60 8.04
N PRO A 40 2.38 10.86 9.36
CA PRO A 40 2.85 12.18 9.80
C PRO A 40 4.23 12.49 9.26
N PRO A 41 4.52 13.77 8.93
CA PRO A 41 5.86 14.16 8.45
C PRO A 41 6.95 13.92 9.49
N THR A 42 6.58 13.79 10.75
CA THR A 42 7.51 13.53 11.86
C THR A 42 7.85 12.06 12.04
N ALA A 43 7.26 11.16 11.24
CA ALA A 43 7.52 9.73 11.35
C ALA A 43 9.00 9.43 11.12
N ASN A 44 9.56 8.56 11.97
CA ASN A 44 10.92 8.11 11.81
C ASN A 44 11.02 7.23 10.55
N GLU A 45 11.83 7.66 9.58
CA GLU A 45 11.91 7.00 8.28
C GLU A 45 12.43 5.57 8.37
N ALA A 46 13.42 5.31 9.22
CA ALA A 46 13.96 3.97 9.39
C ALA A 46 12.89 3.00 9.92
N ARG A 47 12.11 3.44 10.91
CA ARG A 47 11.00 2.64 11.45
C ARG A 47 9.90 2.44 10.43
N LEU A 48 9.63 3.46 9.63
CA LEU A 48 8.63 3.40 8.58
C LEU A 48 8.99 2.33 7.55
N VAL A 49 10.24 2.34 7.08
CA VAL A 49 10.73 1.36 6.11
C VAL A 49 10.65 -0.05 6.68
N ASP A 50 11.08 -0.24 7.93
CA ASP A 50 11.03 -1.55 8.60
C ASP A 50 9.60 -2.06 8.74
N ARG A 51 8.68 -1.19 9.13
CA ARG A 51 7.27 -1.54 9.28
C ARG A 51 6.65 -1.92 7.95
N ILE A 52 6.94 -1.16 6.91
CA ILE A 52 6.43 -1.43 5.57
C ILE A 52 7.00 -2.75 5.05
N GLN A 53 8.28 -3.02 5.29
CA GLN A 53 8.88 -4.29 4.91
C GLN A 53 8.18 -5.47 5.60
N THR A 54 7.85 -5.33 6.87
CA THR A 54 7.10 -6.35 7.60
C THR A 54 5.72 -6.56 6.97
N ASP A 55 5.04 -5.48 6.64
CA ASP A 55 3.72 -5.55 6.00
C ASP A 55 3.81 -6.17 4.61
N ILE A 56 4.83 -5.81 3.83
CA ILE A 56 5.07 -6.41 2.52
C ILE A 56 5.26 -7.93 2.64
N ASN A 57 6.04 -8.36 3.61
CA ASN A 57 6.27 -9.79 3.84
C ASN A 57 4.97 -10.53 4.14
N LYS A 58 4.10 -9.95 4.95
CA LYS A 58 2.79 -10.52 5.25
C LYS A 58 1.90 -10.58 4.01
N VAL A 59 1.91 -9.55 3.19
CA VAL A 59 1.11 -9.52 1.96
C VAL A 59 1.63 -10.56 0.96
N VAL A 60 2.94 -10.78 0.91
CA VAL A 60 3.52 -11.86 0.11
C VAL A 60 3.03 -13.22 0.60
N GLU A 61 3.03 -13.45 1.92
CA GLU A 61 2.52 -14.69 2.50
C GLU A 61 1.05 -14.92 2.19
N LEU A 62 0.25 -13.86 2.15
CA LEU A 62 -1.17 -13.95 1.80
C LEU A 62 -1.41 -14.21 0.31
N GLY A 63 -0.38 -14.08 -0.52
CA GLY A 63 -0.48 -14.36 -1.95
C GLY A 63 -0.87 -13.16 -2.81
N PHE A 64 -0.90 -11.95 -2.27
CA PHE A 64 -1.27 -10.74 -3.01
C PHE A 64 -0.08 -10.04 -3.65
N LEU A 65 1.13 -10.32 -3.16
CA LEU A 65 2.38 -9.86 -3.76
C LEU A 65 3.27 -11.05 -4.04
N ARG A 66 4.05 -10.94 -5.11
CA ARG A 66 5.02 -11.96 -5.49
C ARG A 66 6.38 -11.31 -5.66
N ARG A 67 7.39 -11.85 -4.98
CA ARG A 67 8.76 -11.40 -5.17
C ARG A 67 9.28 -11.83 -6.53
N LEU A 68 9.95 -10.90 -7.22
CA LEU A 68 10.54 -11.22 -8.51
C LEU A 68 11.90 -11.87 -8.32
N ARG A 69 12.16 -12.91 -9.11
CA ARG A 69 13.44 -13.61 -9.08
C ARG A 69 14.58 -12.67 -9.51
N GLY A 70 15.64 -12.65 -8.73
CA GLY A 70 16.82 -11.86 -9.04
C GLY A 70 16.66 -10.37 -8.77
N GLN A 71 15.52 -9.95 -8.24
CA GLN A 71 15.25 -8.54 -7.93
C GLN A 71 14.62 -8.45 -6.54
N GLU A 72 15.45 -8.36 -5.53
CA GLU A 72 15.02 -8.44 -4.12
C GLU A 72 14.01 -7.36 -3.72
N ASP A 73 14.08 -6.19 -4.34
CA ASP A 73 13.23 -5.05 -3.98
C ASP A 73 12.03 -4.88 -4.91
N GLN A 74 11.81 -5.81 -5.84
CA GLN A 74 10.73 -5.71 -6.82
C GLN A 74 9.65 -6.75 -6.53
N TYR A 75 8.39 -6.30 -6.62
CA TYR A 75 7.23 -7.15 -6.32
C TYR A 75 6.17 -6.99 -7.41
N GLU A 76 5.54 -8.09 -7.78
CA GLU A 76 4.40 -8.09 -8.69
C GLU A 76 3.11 -8.07 -7.85
N VAL A 77 2.21 -7.12 -8.14
CA VAL A 77 0.90 -7.06 -7.50
C VAL A 77 -0.01 -8.06 -8.19
N ARG A 78 -0.49 -9.06 -7.44
CA ARG A 78 -1.29 -10.13 -8.01
C ARG A 78 -2.75 -9.72 -8.16
N ARG A 79 -3.35 -10.14 -9.26
CA ARG A 79 -4.72 -9.74 -9.60
C ARG A 79 -5.78 -10.28 -8.64
N ILE A 80 -5.46 -11.32 -7.90
CA ILE A 80 -6.36 -11.89 -6.90
C ILE A 80 -6.78 -10.85 -5.84
N ILE A 81 -5.97 -9.80 -5.64
CA ILE A 81 -6.29 -8.73 -4.70
C ILE A 81 -7.59 -8.01 -5.08
N LYS A 82 -7.91 -7.93 -6.37
CA LYS A 82 -9.14 -7.29 -6.84
C LYS A 82 -10.38 -8.08 -6.47
N THR A 83 -10.25 -9.40 -6.37
CA THR A 83 -11.35 -10.27 -5.97
C THR A 83 -11.55 -10.25 -4.45
N PHE A 84 -10.45 -10.18 -3.71
CA PHE A 84 -10.49 -10.21 -2.26
C PHE A 84 -11.01 -8.90 -1.66
N ILE A 85 -10.64 -7.78 -2.26
CA ILE A 85 -11.01 -6.44 -1.77
C ILE A 85 -11.97 -5.83 -2.78
N ASP A 86 -13.25 -5.74 -2.44
CA ASP A 86 -14.26 -5.20 -3.34
C ASP A 86 -14.34 -3.68 -3.28
N ALA A 87 -15.11 -3.10 -4.20
CA ALA A 87 -15.25 -1.66 -4.34
C ALA A 87 -15.87 -1.00 -3.11
N GLN A 88 -16.82 -1.68 -2.47
CA GLN A 88 -17.48 -1.16 -1.28
C GLN A 88 -16.49 -1.08 -0.11
N TRP A 89 -15.72 -2.14 0.08
CA TRP A 89 -14.69 -2.16 1.11
C TRP A 89 -13.70 -1.02 0.89
N LEU A 90 -13.30 -0.81 -0.36
CA LEU A 90 -12.34 0.23 -0.72
C LEU A 90 -12.90 1.63 -0.45
N ALA A 91 -14.17 1.87 -0.77
CA ALA A 91 -14.82 3.14 -0.53
C ALA A 91 -14.87 3.46 0.98
N GLU A 92 -15.25 2.50 1.79
CA GLU A 92 -15.25 2.64 3.25
C GLU A 92 -13.84 2.89 3.77
N PHE A 93 -12.86 2.24 3.20
CA PHE A 93 -11.48 2.39 3.59
C PHE A 93 -10.93 3.77 3.21
N ASP A 94 -11.27 4.29 2.03
CA ASP A 94 -10.87 5.64 1.61
C ASP A 94 -11.40 6.68 2.59
N GLN A 95 -12.63 6.52 3.06
CA GLN A 95 -13.21 7.39 4.06
C GLN A 95 -12.42 7.33 5.38
N ARG A 96 -12.07 6.14 5.82
CA ARG A 96 -11.26 5.94 7.03
C ARG A 96 -9.85 6.52 6.87
N LEU A 97 -9.26 6.45 5.69
CA LEU A 97 -7.96 7.05 5.43
C LEU A 97 -7.99 8.56 5.57
N THR A 98 -9.04 9.19 5.07
CA THR A 98 -9.21 10.64 5.22
C THR A 98 -9.32 11.02 6.69
N GLU A 99 -10.11 10.29 7.46
CA GLU A 99 -10.24 10.49 8.89
C GLU A 99 -8.90 10.27 9.60
N TYR A 100 -8.17 9.24 9.22
CA TYR A 100 -6.87 8.93 9.81
C TYR A 100 -5.87 10.05 9.57
N ARG A 101 -5.80 10.60 8.37
CA ARG A 101 -4.91 11.72 8.05
C ARG A 101 -5.23 12.94 8.91
N ASN A 102 -6.51 13.27 9.01
CA ASN A 102 -6.96 14.40 9.81
C ASN A 102 -6.64 14.18 11.29
N HIS A 103 -6.88 12.97 11.77
CA HIS A 103 -6.62 12.61 13.16
C HIS A 103 -5.13 12.59 13.48
N ALA A 104 -4.28 12.13 12.56
CA ALA A 104 -2.84 12.14 12.74
C ALA A 104 -2.31 13.57 12.86
N GLY A 105 -2.84 14.49 12.06
CA GLY A 105 -2.51 15.91 12.17
C GLY A 105 -2.92 16.51 13.51
N GLU A 106 -4.10 16.18 13.97
CA GLU A 106 -4.60 16.62 15.28
C GLU A 106 -3.77 16.04 16.41
N ALA A 107 -3.37 14.77 16.30
CA ALA A 107 -2.55 14.12 17.31
C ALA A 107 -1.18 14.79 17.45
N ASP A 108 -0.57 15.20 16.34
CA ASP A 108 0.67 15.94 16.35
C ASP A 108 0.52 17.28 17.06
N ASP A 109 -0.58 17.95 16.82
CA ASP A 109 -0.88 19.24 17.46
C ASP A 109 -1.17 19.07 18.95
N GLY A 110 -1.76 17.95 19.32
CA GLY A 110 -2.14 17.66 20.68
C GLY A 110 -1.03 17.06 21.54
N ALA A 111 0.01 16.65 20.91
CA ALA A 111 1.13 16.04 21.60
C ALA A 111 2.09 17.11 22.12
#